data_95db896e51f19f0122c5cff6b91bd96a
#
_entry.id   95db896e51f19f0122c5cff6b91bd96a
#
_cell.length_a   1.000
_cell.length_b   1.000
_cell.length_c   1.000
_cell.angle_alpha   90.00
_cell.angle_beta   90.00
_cell.angle_gamma   90.00
#
_symmetry.space_group_name_H-M   'P 1'
#
loop_
_entity.id
_entity.type
_entity.pdbx_description
1 polymer ?
#
loop_
_entity_poly.entity_id
_entity_poly.type
_entity_poly.pdbx_seq_one_letter_code
_entity_poly.pdbx_strand_id
1 'polypeptide(L)'
;MATHFKDLYRRYMEKGLPSSDLREFKKELDHIPDEELWNTMINMEKDSAPEIGMPPMMKKQIRKELHQIIWRRRWYQFAKYAAVIALLVTSSFGIYSLFDTPSSQQMITANVKPGSKSEIILPDGTKVQLNGATTIRYDVNDTEQRLVHLSGEAFFDVAKSPDCPFRVMVNDFQIEVLGTSFNVNTYKKDVIETSLLTGKIKISGGSLPHEYTLTPGEKATYSSVDKALKLQKLMCM
;
A
#
# COMPACT_ATOMS: atom_id res chain seq x y z
N MET A 1 0.90 33.04 46.11
CA MET A 1 1.42 31.72 45.86
C MET A 1 2.94 31.72 45.61
N ALA A 2 3.49 32.49 44.70
CA ALA A 2 4.94 32.49 44.42
C ALA A 2 5.86 32.82 45.64
N THR A 3 5.41 33.63 46.60
CA THR A 3 6.20 34.03 47.77
C THR A 3 6.35 32.91 48.78
N HIS A 4 5.30 32.12 49.00
CA HIS A 4 5.30 31.00 49.96
C HIS A 4 6.14 29.82 49.42
N PHE A 5 6.03 29.52 48.15
CA PHE A 5 6.89 28.54 47.47
C PHE A 5 8.39 28.92 47.59
N LYS A 6 8.71 30.19 47.36
CA LYS A 6 10.09 30.70 47.50
C LYS A 6 10.67 30.51 48.91
N ASP A 7 9.84 30.71 49.94
CA ASP A 7 10.27 30.54 51.34
C ASP A 7 10.48 29.05 51.67
N LEU A 8 9.54 28.18 51.28
CA LEU A 8 9.69 26.74 51.46
C LEU A 8 10.89 26.18 50.70
N TYR A 9 11.12 26.64 49.49
CA TYR A 9 12.30 26.23 48.68
C TYR A 9 13.60 26.69 49.32
N ARG A 10 13.67 27.94 49.83
CA ARG A 10 14.85 28.43 50.55
C ARG A 10 15.16 27.64 51.79
N ARG A 11 14.13 27.35 52.66
CA ARG A 11 14.29 26.49 53.83
C ARG A 11 14.75 25.08 53.51
N TYR A 12 14.19 24.53 52.43
CA TYR A 12 14.61 23.21 51.95
C TYR A 12 16.09 23.18 51.61
N MET A 13 16.56 24.23 50.94
CA MET A 13 17.96 24.36 50.52
C MET A 13 18.93 24.64 51.67
N GLU A 14 18.52 25.37 52.70
CA GLU A 14 19.38 25.77 53.82
C GLU A 14 19.52 24.69 54.91
N LYS A 15 18.44 24.06 55.32
CA LYS A 15 18.43 23.18 56.52
C LYS A 15 17.68 21.86 56.33
N GLY A 16 17.07 21.62 55.13
CA GLY A 16 16.11 20.55 54.93
C GLY A 16 14.75 20.87 55.55
N LEU A 17 13.66 20.32 54.99
CA LEU A 17 12.32 20.48 55.50
C LEU A 17 11.93 19.30 56.39
N PRO A 18 11.24 19.53 57.52
CA PRO A 18 10.58 18.47 58.28
C PRO A 18 9.50 17.79 57.44
N SER A 19 9.15 16.55 57.80
CA SER A 19 8.24 15.71 57.01
C SER A 19 6.85 16.32 56.80
N SER A 20 6.38 17.21 57.66
CA SER A 20 5.15 18.00 57.56
C SER A 20 5.22 18.99 56.39
N ASP A 21 6.26 19.78 56.35
CA ASP A 21 6.49 20.86 55.39
C ASP A 21 6.87 20.32 54.01
N LEU A 22 7.48 19.12 53.98
CA LEU A 22 7.77 18.43 52.72
C LEU A 22 6.51 18.00 51.95
N ARG A 23 5.42 17.67 52.66
CA ARG A 23 4.13 17.35 52.03
C ARG A 23 3.48 18.61 51.42
N GLU A 24 3.58 19.72 52.15
CA GLU A 24 3.05 21.00 51.68
C GLU A 24 3.85 21.52 50.49
N PHE A 25 5.15 21.41 50.53
CA PHE A 25 6.05 21.74 49.43
C PHE A 25 5.76 20.90 48.17
N LYS A 26 5.51 19.60 48.30
CA LYS A 26 5.12 18.74 47.20
C LYS A 26 3.77 19.14 46.60
N LYS A 27 2.80 19.50 47.46
CA LYS A 27 1.48 19.93 47.03
C LYS A 27 1.52 21.25 46.25
N GLU A 28 2.37 22.20 46.67
CA GLU A 28 2.57 23.44 45.93
C GLU A 28 3.27 23.24 44.59
N LEU A 29 4.29 22.35 44.58
CA LEU A 29 4.97 21.94 43.35
C LEU A 29 4.00 21.40 42.27
N ASP A 30 2.97 20.65 42.67
CA ASP A 30 2.00 20.06 41.76
C ASP A 30 1.04 21.09 41.15
N HIS A 31 0.95 22.31 41.74
CA HIS A 31 0.03 23.38 41.32
C HIS A 31 0.69 24.49 40.47
N ILE A 32 2.03 24.51 40.39
CA ILE A 32 2.78 25.53 39.66
C ILE A 32 3.05 25.01 38.23
N PRO A 33 2.73 25.78 37.16
CA PRO A 33 3.10 25.40 35.79
C PRO A 33 4.61 25.23 35.60
N ASP A 34 5.02 24.26 34.81
CA ASP A 34 6.43 23.87 34.62
C ASP A 34 7.31 25.05 34.17
N GLU A 35 6.77 25.96 33.37
CA GLU A 35 7.49 27.12 32.84
C GLU A 35 7.71 28.21 33.93
N GLU A 36 6.73 28.41 34.81
CA GLU A 36 6.81 29.34 35.92
C GLU A 36 7.73 28.80 37.03
N LEU A 37 7.69 27.50 37.26
CA LEU A 37 8.57 26.79 38.19
C LEU A 37 10.02 26.94 37.75
N TRP A 38 10.32 26.70 36.47
CA TRP A 38 11.65 26.79 35.91
C TRP A 38 12.20 28.22 35.98
N ASN A 39 11.42 29.20 35.61
CA ASN A 39 11.81 30.62 35.68
C ASN A 39 12.05 31.07 37.12
N THR A 40 11.23 30.60 38.07
CA THR A 40 11.38 30.92 39.49
C THR A 40 12.67 30.32 40.07
N MET A 41 12.99 29.08 39.70
CA MET A 41 14.22 28.41 40.17
C MET A 41 15.48 29.05 39.59
N ILE A 42 15.49 29.42 38.33
CA ILE A 42 16.63 30.14 37.69
C ILE A 42 16.86 31.50 38.34
N ASN A 43 15.79 32.25 38.61
CA ASN A 43 15.90 33.57 39.23
C ASN A 43 16.37 33.47 40.69
N MET A 44 15.97 32.46 41.44
CA MET A 44 16.43 32.24 42.80
C MET A 44 17.91 31.80 42.86
N GLU A 45 18.39 31.07 41.85
CA GLU A 45 19.83 30.70 41.75
C GLU A 45 20.73 31.91 41.43
N LYS A 46 20.16 32.93 40.73
CA LYS A 46 20.85 34.19 40.42
C LYS A 46 20.90 35.17 41.61
N ASP A 47 19.86 35.18 42.44
CA ASP A 47 19.74 36.07 43.59
C ASP A 47 20.44 35.51 44.85
N SER A 48 20.89 34.27 44.84
CA SER A 48 21.64 33.68 45.95
C SER A 48 23.09 34.10 45.91
N ALA A 49 23.50 34.93 46.85
CA ALA A 49 24.89 35.36 47.03
C ALA A 49 25.86 34.15 47.16
N PRO A 50 27.13 34.27 46.73
CA PRO A 50 28.01 33.16 46.44
C PRO A 50 28.65 32.44 47.64
N GLU A 51 28.05 32.47 48.82
CA GLU A 51 28.71 31.93 50.02
C GLU A 51 28.16 30.63 50.62
N ILE A 52 27.10 30.06 50.12
CA ILE A 52 26.65 28.73 50.57
C ILE A 52 26.79 27.74 49.40
N GLY A 53 28.01 27.29 49.20
CA GLY A 53 28.34 26.25 48.23
C GLY A 53 27.68 24.94 48.60
N MET A 54 26.53 24.61 47.98
CA MET A 54 25.90 23.31 48.11
C MET A 54 26.89 22.19 47.70
N PRO A 55 27.05 21.13 48.51
CA PRO A 55 27.94 20.03 48.14
C PRO A 55 27.55 19.46 46.77
N PRO A 56 28.49 19.17 45.87
CA PRO A 56 28.19 18.71 44.51
C PRO A 56 27.39 17.40 44.48
N MET A 57 27.48 16.59 45.53
CA MET A 57 26.67 15.37 45.70
C MET A 57 25.18 15.67 45.87
N MET A 58 24.84 16.72 46.62
CA MET A 58 23.47 17.11 46.91
C MET A 58 22.78 17.73 45.69
N LYS A 59 23.50 18.55 44.90
CA LYS A 59 23.02 19.07 43.61
C LYS A 59 22.67 17.93 42.60
N LYS A 60 23.44 16.85 42.61
CA LYS A 60 23.25 15.70 41.73
C LYS A 60 22.03 14.85 42.14
N GLN A 61 21.77 14.76 43.45
CA GLN A 61 20.64 13.99 43.96
C GLN A 61 19.29 14.71 43.73
N ILE A 62 19.23 16.00 44.01
CA ILE A 62 18.05 16.85 43.76
C ILE A 62 17.73 16.91 42.27
N ARG A 63 18.74 17.06 41.40
CA ARG A 63 18.54 17.07 39.95
C ARG A 63 17.95 15.73 39.42
N LYS A 64 18.36 14.59 40.00
CA LYS A 64 17.77 13.27 39.63
C LYS A 64 16.31 13.15 40.05
N GLU A 65 15.95 13.56 41.25
CA GLU A 65 14.56 13.48 41.73
C GLU A 65 13.63 14.42 40.97
N LEU A 66 14.06 15.66 40.72
CA LEU A 66 13.29 16.62 39.89
C LEU A 66 13.12 16.13 38.44
N HIS A 67 14.16 15.57 37.83
CA HIS A 67 14.04 14.98 36.49
C HIS A 67 13.06 13.83 36.45
N GLN A 68 12.96 12.99 37.47
CA GLN A 68 12.02 11.88 37.48
C GLN A 68 10.57 12.36 37.60
N ILE A 69 10.29 13.43 38.37
CA ILE A 69 8.95 13.98 38.56
C ILE A 69 8.47 14.67 37.27
N ILE A 70 9.33 15.50 36.67
CA ILE A 70 9.00 16.23 35.42
C ILE A 70 8.82 15.24 34.27
N TRP A 71 9.69 14.23 34.16
CA TRP A 71 9.61 13.22 33.11
C TRP A 71 8.34 12.37 33.20
N ARG A 72 7.93 11.99 34.44
CA ARG A 72 6.70 11.22 34.69
C ARG A 72 5.45 12.00 34.32
N ARG A 73 5.39 13.31 34.58
CA ARG A 73 4.26 14.19 34.23
C ARG A 73 4.16 14.39 32.72
N ARG A 74 5.26 14.62 32.02
CA ARG A 74 5.30 14.70 30.56
C ARG A 74 4.89 13.37 29.90
N TRP A 75 5.33 12.25 30.43
CA TRP A 75 4.95 10.93 29.91
C TRP A 75 3.45 10.67 29.99
N TYR A 76 2.78 11.07 31.07
CA TYR A 76 1.32 10.94 31.18
C TYR A 76 0.56 11.81 30.18
N GLN A 77 1.07 12.97 29.84
CA GLN A 77 0.50 13.81 28.80
C GLN A 77 0.67 13.17 27.41
N PHE A 78 1.87 12.70 27.11
CA PHE A 78 2.11 11.99 25.84
C PHE A 78 1.33 10.67 25.75
N ALA A 79 1.15 9.93 26.84
CA ALA A 79 0.37 8.71 26.86
C ALA A 79 -1.10 8.93 26.49
N LYS A 80 -1.72 10.06 26.89
CA LYS A 80 -3.09 10.42 26.50
C LYS A 80 -3.20 10.64 24.99
N TYR A 81 -2.27 11.37 24.40
CA TYR A 81 -2.28 11.61 22.94
C TYR A 81 -1.91 10.33 22.15
N ALA A 82 -0.98 9.52 22.67
CA ALA A 82 -0.62 8.24 22.07
C ALA A 82 -1.82 7.28 22.00
N ALA A 83 -2.66 7.23 23.03
CA ALA A 83 -3.86 6.41 23.04
C ALA A 83 -4.88 6.86 21.98
N VAL A 84 -5.07 8.17 21.81
CA VAL A 84 -5.97 8.73 20.77
C VAL A 84 -5.43 8.43 19.38
N ILE A 85 -4.12 8.61 19.16
CA ILE A 85 -3.47 8.31 17.87
C ILE A 85 -3.56 6.80 17.56
N ALA A 86 -3.33 5.94 18.56
CA ALA A 86 -3.47 4.50 18.40
C ALA A 86 -4.90 4.09 18.03
N LEU A 87 -5.92 4.70 18.67
CA LEU A 87 -7.32 4.50 18.33
C LEU A 87 -7.65 4.96 16.91
N LEU A 88 -7.15 6.11 16.48
CA LEU A 88 -7.35 6.60 15.11
C LEU A 88 -6.68 5.69 14.07
N VAL A 89 -5.46 5.24 14.34
CA VAL A 89 -4.73 4.32 13.44
C VAL A 89 -5.43 2.96 13.35
N THR A 90 -5.85 2.39 14.49
CA THR A 90 -6.55 1.09 14.49
C THR A 90 -7.93 1.18 13.86
N SER A 91 -8.66 2.28 14.09
CA SER A 91 -9.96 2.50 13.46
C SER A 91 -9.82 2.73 11.95
N SER A 92 -8.82 3.52 11.51
CA SER A 92 -8.51 3.75 10.10
C SER A 92 -8.11 2.44 9.40
N PHE A 93 -7.28 1.61 10.05
CA PHE A 93 -6.90 0.30 9.53
C PHE A 93 -8.09 -0.66 9.47
N GLY A 94 -8.95 -0.65 10.50
CA GLY A 94 -10.19 -1.43 10.51
C GLY A 94 -11.15 -1.02 9.37
N ILE A 95 -11.33 0.29 9.16
CA ILE A 95 -12.14 0.82 8.06
C ILE A 95 -11.51 0.43 6.72
N TYR A 96 -10.21 0.62 6.54
CA TYR A 96 -9.50 0.22 5.32
C TYR A 96 -9.69 -1.27 5.01
N SER A 97 -9.56 -2.15 6.01
CA SER A 97 -9.78 -3.60 5.85
C SER A 97 -11.22 -3.99 5.47
N LEU A 98 -12.22 -3.16 5.81
CA LEU A 98 -13.61 -3.40 5.41
C LEU A 98 -13.86 -3.02 3.94
N PHE A 99 -13.07 -2.10 3.38
CA PHE A 99 -13.15 -1.74 1.96
C PHE A 99 -12.27 -2.61 1.07
N ASP A 100 -11.22 -3.23 1.60
CA ASP A 100 -10.40 -4.25 0.93
C ASP A 100 -11.09 -5.64 1.02
N THR A 101 -12.34 -5.73 0.60
CA THR A 101 -12.89 -7.04 0.27
C THR A 101 -12.20 -7.52 -0.99
N PRO A 102 -11.41 -8.62 -0.96
CA PRO A 102 -10.92 -9.20 -2.19
C PRO A 102 -12.15 -9.49 -3.04
N SER A 103 -12.25 -8.80 -4.20
CA SER A 103 -13.27 -9.10 -5.19
C SER A 103 -13.23 -10.59 -5.41
N SER A 104 -14.28 -11.30 -5.03
CA SER A 104 -14.32 -12.76 -5.22
C SER A 104 -14.23 -12.98 -6.73
N GLN A 105 -13.07 -13.46 -7.18
CA GLN A 105 -12.82 -13.76 -8.58
C GLN A 105 -13.84 -14.82 -9.01
N GLN A 106 -14.86 -14.39 -9.71
CA GLN A 106 -15.88 -15.28 -10.26
C GLN A 106 -15.47 -15.69 -11.67
N MET A 107 -14.59 -16.70 -11.76
CA MET A 107 -14.13 -17.24 -13.03
C MET A 107 -15.26 -17.98 -13.74
N ILE A 108 -15.70 -17.47 -14.88
CA ILE A 108 -16.59 -18.17 -15.79
C ILE A 108 -15.75 -18.94 -16.82
N THR A 109 -16.18 -20.16 -17.10
CA THR A 109 -15.60 -21.00 -18.15
C THR A 109 -16.67 -21.28 -19.20
N ALA A 110 -16.42 -20.83 -20.43
CA ALA A 110 -17.25 -21.15 -21.60
C ALA A 110 -16.53 -22.19 -22.46
N ASN A 111 -17.22 -23.28 -22.76
CA ASN A 111 -16.70 -24.38 -23.59
C ASN A 111 -17.59 -24.54 -24.84
N VAL A 112 -16.97 -24.55 -26.02
CA VAL A 112 -17.63 -24.78 -27.30
C VAL A 112 -17.34 -26.20 -27.78
N LYS A 113 -18.39 -26.98 -28.08
CA LYS A 113 -18.23 -28.35 -28.59
C LYS A 113 -17.57 -28.36 -29.98
N PRO A 114 -16.84 -29.42 -30.33
CA PRO A 114 -16.32 -29.61 -31.69
C PRO A 114 -17.43 -29.47 -32.74
N GLY A 115 -17.16 -28.76 -33.84
CA GLY A 115 -18.10 -28.54 -34.93
C GLY A 115 -19.15 -27.44 -34.71
N SER A 116 -19.17 -26.82 -33.54
CA SER A 116 -20.03 -25.66 -33.23
C SER A 116 -19.21 -24.39 -33.17
N LYS A 117 -19.88 -23.24 -33.29
CA LYS A 117 -19.33 -21.90 -33.00
C LYS A 117 -20.22 -21.21 -31.99
N SER A 118 -19.66 -20.32 -31.20
CA SER A 118 -20.37 -19.51 -30.21
C SER A 118 -19.85 -18.09 -30.22
N GLU A 119 -20.72 -17.15 -29.91
CA GLU A 119 -20.34 -15.76 -29.70
C GLU A 119 -20.68 -15.39 -28.25
N ILE A 120 -19.77 -14.74 -27.57
CA ILE A 120 -19.95 -14.21 -26.21
C ILE A 120 -19.60 -12.73 -26.20
N ILE A 121 -20.26 -12.00 -25.30
CA ILE A 121 -19.92 -10.60 -24.99
C ILE A 121 -19.38 -10.60 -23.57
N LEU A 122 -18.14 -10.12 -23.39
CA LEU A 122 -17.50 -9.98 -22.10
C LEU A 122 -18.03 -8.74 -21.35
N PRO A 123 -17.82 -8.65 -20.03
CA PRO A 123 -18.31 -7.52 -19.23
C PRO A 123 -17.84 -6.14 -19.69
N ASP A 124 -16.67 -6.06 -20.31
CA ASP A 124 -16.10 -4.84 -20.89
C ASP A 124 -16.67 -4.44 -22.26
N GLY A 125 -17.63 -5.22 -22.78
CA GLY A 125 -18.23 -5.04 -24.11
C GLY A 125 -17.43 -5.67 -25.25
N THR A 126 -16.30 -6.33 -24.98
CA THR A 126 -15.53 -7.08 -25.99
C THR A 126 -16.36 -8.24 -26.56
N LYS A 127 -16.41 -8.36 -27.86
CA LYS A 127 -17.07 -9.47 -28.57
C LYS A 127 -16.04 -10.55 -28.89
N VAL A 128 -16.35 -11.80 -28.52
CA VAL A 128 -15.47 -12.94 -28.77
C VAL A 128 -16.24 -14.01 -29.52
N GLN A 129 -15.76 -14.35 -30.72
CA GLN A 129 -16.27 -15.47 -31.50
C GLN A 129 -15.39 -16.69 -31.27
N LEU A 130 -15.96 -17.70 -30.63
CA LEU A 130 -15.28 -18.95 -30.30
C LEU A 130 -15.51 -19.99 -31.38
N ASN A 131 -14.45 -20.61 -31.86
CA ASN A 131 -14.55 -21.73 -32.77
C ASN A 131 -14.80 -23.07 -32.04
N GLY A 132 -15.06 -24.16 -32.75
CA GLY A 132 -15.30 -25.47 -32.11
C GLY A 132 -14.12 -25.96 -31.30
N ALA A 133 -14.39 -26.78 -30.28
CA ALA A 133 -13.36 -27.30 -29.35
C ALA A 133 -12.51 -26.20 -28.65
N THR A 134 -13.12 -25.04 -28.36
CA THR A 134 -12.49 -23.91 -27.71
C THR A 134 -13.01 -23.74 -26.29
N THR A 135 -12.08 -23.44 -25.38
CA THR A 135 -12.38 -23.06 -23.99
C THR A 135 -11.84 -21.67 -23.70
N ILE A 136 -12.68 -20.80 -23.18
CA ILE A 136 -12.29 -19.49 -22.67
C ILE A 136 -12.67 -19.37 -21.19
N ARG A 137 -11.78 -18.80 -20.38
CA ARG A 137 -12.02 -18.49 -18.97
C ARG A 137 -11.75 -17.01 -18.73
N TYR A 138 -12.65 -16.35 -18.04
CA TYR A 138 -12.55 -14.92 -17.71
C TYR A 138 -13.24 -14.65 -16.37
N ASP A 139 -12.85 -13.57 -15.70
CA ASP A 139 -13.52 -13.11 -14.48
C ASP A 139 -14.60 -12.11 -14.84
N VAL A 140 -15.83 -12.32 -14.37
CA VAL A 140 -16.99 -11.46 -14.63
C VAL A 140 -16.92 -10.15 -13.86
N ASN A 141 -16.28 -10.17 -12.70
CA ASN A 141 -16.17 -9.02 -11.81
C ASN A 141 -14.94 -8.16 -12.10
N ASP A 142 -14.03 -8.66 -12.94
CA ASP A 142 -12.78 -7.98 -13.26
C ASP A 142 -12.91 -7.09 -14.50
N THR A 143 -13.39 -5.88 -14.30
CA THR A 143 -13.40 -4.84 -15.33
C THR A 143 -12.09 -4.07 -15.42
N GLU A 144 -11.19 -4.25 -14.44
CA GLU A 144 -9.94 -3.51 -14.35
C GLU A 144 -8.75 -4.23 -14.99
N GLN A 145 -8.69 -5.57 -14.94
CA GLN A 145 -7.57 -6.32 -15.52
C GLN A 145 -7.83 -6.84 -16.92
N ARG A 146 -9.11 -7.02 -17.30
CA ARG A 146 -9.56 -7.48 -18.62
C ARG A 146 -8.78 -8.70 -19.11
N LEU A 147 -8.63 -9.70 -18.23
CA LEU A 147 -7.82 -10.89 -18.45
C LEU A 147 -8.68 -12.07 -18.89
N VAL A 148 -8.28 -12.73 -19.99
CA VAL A 148 -8.88 -13.98 -20.45
C VAL A 148 -7.82 -15.06 -20.66
N HIS A 149 -8.18 -16.31 -20.39
CA HIS A 149 -7.38 -17.49 -20.72
C HIS A 149 -8.05 -18.22 -21.87
N LEU A 150 -7.27 -18.52 -22.93
CA LEU A 150 -7.75 -19.18 -24.12
C LEU A 150 -7.07 -20.52 -24.35
N SER A 151 -7.87 -21.52 -24.76
CA SER A 151 -7.40 -22.78 -25.32
C SER A 151 -8.30 -23.12 -26.51
N GLY A 152 -7.77 -23.22 -27.71
CA GLY A 152 -8.50 -23.40 -28.96
C GLY A 152 -8.35 -22.21 -29.90
N GLU A 153 -9.42 -21.77 -30.58
CA GLU A 153 -9.37 -20.67 -31.50
C GLU A 153 -10.51 -19.67 -31.24
N ALA A 154 -10.15 -18.40 -31.15
CA ALA A 154 -11.09 -17.32 -30.96
C ALA A 154 -10.71 -16.07 -31.76
N PHE A 155 -11.72 -15.41 -32.30
CA PHE A 155 -11.63 -14.06 -32.84
C PHE A 155 -12.13 -13.07 -31.80
N PHE A 156 -11.32 -12.06 -31.50
CA PHE A 156 -11.60 -11.00 -30.56
C PHE A 156 -11.83 -9.68 -31.27
N ASP A 157 -12.92 -9.02 -30.96
CA ASP A 157 -13.17 -7.63 -31.29
C ASP A 157 -13.23 -6.82 -30.00
N VAL A 158 -12.07 -6.33 -29.62
CA VAL A 158 -11.85 -5.77 -28.28
C VAL A 158 -12.32 -4.34 -28.16
N ALA A 159 -13.14 -4.06 -27.16
CA ALA A 159 -13.60 -2.72 -26.83
C ALA A 159 -12.42 -1.80 -26.53
N LYS A 160 -12.39 -0.59 -27.12
CA LYS A 160 -11.30 0.36 -26.94
C LYS A 160 -11.24 0.89 -25.52
N SER A 161 -10.08 0.73 -24.89
CA SER A 161 -9.77 1.28 -23.57
C SER A 161 -8.27 1.55 -23.47
N PRO A 162 -7.82 2.81 -23.66
CA PRO A 162 -6.41 3.16 -23.63
C PRO A 162 -5.75 2.94 -22.25
N ASP A 163 -6.51 3.13 -21.18
CA ASP A 163 -6.02 3.10 -19.80
C ASP A 163 -6.06 1.69 -19.18
N CYS A 164 -6.80 0.77 -19.80
CA CYS A 164 -6.98 -0.58 -19.29
C CYS A 164 -6.73 -1.61 -20.42
N PRO A 165 -5.53 -2.21 -20.51
CA PRO A 165 -5.20 -3.17 -21.54
C PRO A 165 -6.02 -4.46 -21.40
N PHE A 166 -6.44 -5.04 -22.55
CA PHE A 166 -7.04 -6.36 -22.62
C PHE A 166 -5.94 -7.40 -22.86
N ARG A 167 -5.94 -8.48 -22.07
CA ARG A 167 -4.90 -9.51 -22.10
C ARG A 167 -5.47 -10.89 -22.38
N VAL A 168 -4.90 -11.54 -23.37
CA VAL A 168 -5.18 -12.96 -23.66
C VAL A 168 -3.98 -13.79 -23.26
N MET A 169 -4.20 -14.71 -22.32
CA MET A 169 -3.19 -15.66 -21.85
C MET A 169 -3.39 -17.02 -22.52
N VAL A 170 -2.31 -17.54 -23.10
CA VAL A 170 -2.19 -18.92 -23.59
C VAL A 170 -0.99 -19.55 -22.92
N ASN A 171 -1.20 -20.32 -21.87
CA ASN A 171 -0.14 -20.78 -20.95
C ASN A 171 0.66 -19.59 -20.37
N ASP A 172 1.94 -19.49 -20.70
CA ASP A 172 2.86 -18.42 -20.31
C ASP A 172 3.03 -17.32 -21.40
N PHE A 173 2.32 -17.45 -22.52
CA PHE A 173 2.34 -16.49 -23.62
C PHE A 173 1.20 -15.46 -23.46
N GLN A 174 1.55 -14.20 -23.52
CA GLN A 174 0.61 -13.09 -23.33
C GLN A 174 0.48 -12.25 -24.59
N ILE A 175 -0.78 -11.95 -24.94
CA ILE A 175 -1.16 -11.01 -25.99
C ILE A 175 -1.85 -9.84 -25.31
N GLU A 176 -1.33 -8.64 -25.48
CA GLU A 176 -1.87 -7.40 -24.90
C GLU A 176 -2.31 -6.42 -25.99
N VAL A 177 -3.54 -5.85 -25.83
CA VAL A 177 -4.15 -4.92 -26.78
C VAL A 177 -4.94 -3.83 -26.06
N LEU A 178 -5.20 -2.69 -26.73
CA LEU A 178 -5.98 -1.56 -26.19
C LEU A 178 -7.33 -1.35 -26.87
N GLY A 179 -7.58 -2.08 -27.98
CA GLY A 179 -8.80 -1.94 -28.79
C GLY A 179 -8.49 -2.39 -30.22
N THR A 180 -8.60 -3.67 -30.45
CA THR A 180 -7.99 -4.37 -31.59
C THR A 180 -8.86 -5.53 -32.00
N SER A 181 -8.97 -5.76 -33.32
CA SER A 181 -9.63 -6.95 -33.85
C SER A 181 -8.59 -7.93 -34.35
N PHE A 182 -8.56 -9.13 -33.75
CA PHE A 182 -7.53 -10.14 -34.03
C PHE A 182 -8.02 -11.57 -33.79
N ASN A 183 -7.34 -12.54 -34.38
CA ASN A 183 -7.58 -13.96 -34.16
C ASN A 183 -6.41 -14.62 -33.43
N VAL A 184 -6.72 -15.55 -32.54
CA VAL A 184 -5.74 -16.39 -31.85
C VAL A 184 -6.12 -17.85 -32.07
N ASN A 185 -5.14 -18.67 -32.51
CA ASN A 185 -5.33 -20.09 -32.73
C ASN A 185 -4.25 -20.88 -31.99
N THR A 186 -4.70 -21.83 -31.16
CA THR A 186 -3.84 -22.66 -30.30
C THR A 186 -4.14 -24.15 -30.47
N TYR A 187 -4.78 -24.58 -31.58
CA TYR A 187 -5.10 -26.00 -31.80
C TYR A 187 -3.88 -26.88 -31.98
N LYS A 188 -2.82 -26.34 -32.58
CA LYS A 188 -1.59 -27.08 -32.73
C LYS A 188 -0.83 -27.08 -31.42
N LYS A 189 -0.45 -28.28 -30.97
CA LYS A 189 0.38 -28.42 -29.78
C LYS A 189 1.66 -27.61 -29.96
N ASP A 190 2.06 -26.90 -28.93
CA ASP A 190 3.28 -26.10 -28.87
C ASP A 190 3.38 -24.95 -29.90
N VAL A 191 2.27 -24.60 -30.58
CA VAL A 191 2.25 -23.52 -31.58
C VAL A 191 1.07 -22.56 -31.26
N ILE A 192 1.37 -21.28 -31.18
CA ILE A 192 0.38 -20.21 -31.03
C ILE A 192 0.44 -19.31 -32.27
N GLU A 193 -0.66 -19.17 -32.96
CA GLU A 193 -0.77 -18.29 -34.13
C GLU A 193 -1.69 -17.10 -33.79
N THR A 194 -1.22 -15.90 -34.07
CA THR A 194 -2.00 -14.66 -33.85
C THR A 194 -1.99 -13.82 -35.12
N SER A 195 -3.18 -13.49 -35.64
CA SER A 195 -3.34 -12.68 -36.86
C SER A 195 -4.05 -11.38 -36.53
N LEU A 196 -3.49 -10.27 -36.95
CA LEU A 196 -4.00 -8.92 -36.67
C LEU A 196 -4.78 -8.31 -37.83
N LEU A 197 -6.03 -7.93 -37.58
CA LEU A 197 -6.86 -7.20 -38.54
C LEU A 197 -6.74 -5.69 -38.38
N THR A 198 -7.05 -5.19 -37.20
CA THR A 198 -7.06 -3.74 -36.91
C THR A 198 -6.41 -3.46 -35.54
N GLY A 199 -5.80 -2.29 -35.39
CA GLY A 199 -5.18 -1.86 -34.14
C GLY A 199 -3.71 -2.25 -34.00
N LYS A 200 -3.31 -2.65 -32.81
CA LYS A 200 -1.93 -3.04 -32.47
C LYS A 200 -1.97 -4.17 -31.45
N ILE A 201 -1.09 -5.14 -31.61
CA ILE A 201 -0.88 -6.21 -30.63
C ILE A 201 0.54 -6.11 -30.07
N LYS A 202 0.66 -6.28 -28.78
CA LYS A 202 1.93 -6.50 -28.06
C LYS A 202 1.97 -7.93 -27.56
N ILE A 203 3.02 -8.63 -27.87
CA ILE A 203 3.25 -10.03 -27.52
C ILE A 203 4.42 -10.11 -26.55
N SER A 204 4.24 -10.84 -25.45
CA SER A 204 5.26 -11.06 -24.45
C SER A 204 5.11 -12.44 -23.79
N GLY A 205 6.07 -12.83 -22.96
CA GLY A 205 6.01 -14.10 -22.22
C GLY A 205 6.54 -15.29 -23.02
N GLY A 206 6.22 -16.49 -22.59
CA GLY A 206 6.88 -17.69 -23.07
C GLY A 206 8.38 -17.62 -22.79
N SER A 207 9.16 -18.07 -23.74
CA SER A 207 10.63 -17.94 -23.69
C SER A 207 11.16 -16.87 -24.66
N LEU A 208 10.34 -15.85 -24.92
CA LEU A 208 10.71 -14.75 -25.84
C LEU A 208 11.73 -13.83 -25.17
N PRO A 209 12.81 -13.43 -25.87
CA PRO A 209 13.86 -12.59 -25.29
C PRO A 209 13.43 -11.12 -25.11
N HIS A 210 12.42 -10.68 -25.85
CA HIS A 210 11.85 -9.32 -25.79
C HIS A 210 10.39 -9.35 -26.26
N GLU A 211 9.74 -8.20 -26.10
CA GLU A 211 8.37 -8.01 -26.58
C GLU A 211 8.33 -7.77 -28.09
N TYR A 212 7.31 -8.29 -28.73
CA TYR A 212 7.05 -8.09 -30.16
C TYR A 212 5.78 -7.27 -30.37
N THR A 213 5.77 -6.45 -31.42
CA THR A 213 4.61 -5.67 -31.80
C THR A 213 4.16 -6.06 -33.19
N LEU A 214 2.85 -6.34 -33.35
CA LEU A 214 2.24 -6.59 -34.66
C LEU A 214 1.49 -5.35 -35.14
N THR A 215 1.53 -5.15 -36.46
CA THR A 215 0.74 -4.17 -37.19
C THR A 215 -0.31 -4.86 -38.05
N PRO A 216 -1.39 -4.15 -38.46
CA PRO A 216 -2.45 -4.72 -39.27
C PRO A 216 -1.94 -5.44 -40.53
N GLY A 217 -2.50 -6.63 -40.83
CA GLY A 217 -2.06 -7.48 -41.93
C GLY A 217 -0.83 -8.36 -41.59
N GLU A 218 -0.41 -8.42 -40.33
CA GLU A 218 0.65 -9.31 -39.89
C GLU A 218 0.09 -10.51 -39.12
N LYS A 219 0.84 -11.62 -39.20
CA LYS A 219 0.65 -12.85 -38.43
C LYS A 219 1.90 -13.19 -37.69
N ALA A 220 1.77 -13.47 -36.41
CA ALA A 220 2.81 -14.05 -35.58
C ALA A 220 2.56 -15.55 -35.38
N THR A 221 3.61 -16.35 -35.46
CA THR A 221 3.60 -17.78 -35.11
C THR A 221 4.68 -18.01 -34.10
N TYR A 222 4.28 -18.34 -32.86
CA TYR A 222 5.17 -18.71 -31.77
C TYR A 222 5.25 -20.22 -31.64
N SER A 223 6.47 -20.75 -31.51
CA SER A 223 6.76 -22.18 -31.22
C SER A 223 7.40 -22.27 -29.82
N SER A 224 6.73 -22.97 -28.89
CA SER A 224 7.29 -23.21 -27.57
C SER A 224 8.48 -24.17 -27.58
N VAL A 225 8.56 -25.04 -28.58
CA VAL A 225 9.69 -25.97 -28.79
C VAL A 225 10.93 -25.20 -29.23
N ASP A 226 10.79 -24.38 -30.27
CA ASP A 226 11.90 -23.60 -30.82
C ASP A 226 12.19 -22.32 -30.00
N LYS A 227 11.29 -21.96 -29.08
CA LYS A 227 11.34 -20.71 -28.29
C LYS A 227 11.49 -19.47 -29.19
N ALA A 228 10.85 -19.52 -30.34
CA ALA A 228 11.00 -18.54 -31.40
C ALA A 228 9.64 -18.02 -31.89
N LEU A 229 9.59 -16.75 -32.25
CA LEU A 229 8.44 -16.11 -32.86
C LEU A 229 8.80 -15.70 -34.29
N LYS A 230 7.98 -16.11 -35.27
CA LYS A 230 8.08 -15.73 -36.66
C LYS A 230 6.96 -14.77 -37.04
N LEU A 231 7.32 -13.66 -37.66
CA LEU A 231 6.37 -12.68 -38.21
C LEU A 231 6.24 -12.90 -39.72
N GLN A 232 5.01 -12.87 -40.20
CA GLN A 232 4.69 -12.99 -41.62
C GLN A 232 3.65 -11.94 -42.03
N LYS A 233 3.73 -11.33 -43.21
CA LYS A 233 2.66 -10.51 -43.77
C LYS A 233 1.58 -11.41 -44.33
N LEU A 234 0.33 -11.14 -43.98
CA LEU A 234 -0.82 -11.72 -44.65
C LEU A 234 -0.94 -11.05 -46.02
N MET A 235 -0.73 -11.80 -47.11
CA MET A 235 -1.03 -11.28 -48.45
C MET A 235 -2.53 -11.05 -48.51
N CYS A 236 -2.96 -9.81 -48.82
CA CYS A 236 -4.33 -9.54 -49.23
C CYS A 236 -4.58 -10.30 -50.53
N MET A 237 -5.46 -11.31 -50.48
CA MET A 237 -6.11 -11.83 -51.68
C MET A 237 -7.25 -10.93 -52.10
#